data_261225374cd61acbbf89d91828c5fc52
#
_entry.id   261225374cd61acbbf89d91828c5fc52
#
_cell.length_a   1.000
_cell.length_b   1.000
_cell.length_c   1.000
_cell.angle_alpha   90.00
_cell.angle_beta   90.00
_cell.angle_gamma   90.00
#
_symmetry.space_group_name_H-M   'P 1'
#
loop_
_entity.id
_entity.type
_entity.pdbx_description
1 polymer ?
#
loop_
_entity_poly.entity_id
_entity_poly.type
_entity_poly.pdbx_seq_one_letter_code
_entity_poly.pdbx_strand_id
1 'polypeptide(L)'
;PQYQSVTKMYVLAKQNNDTLTSADMQTSTLLTKDYAEMIQSRTVTEAVIAQLGLDMTHEQLVNKISVSNTTDTRIITISVLDKDPYMARDIANAVRDTAAEHIKNVMNSEAVNVVDEANIPAEKYSPSVSKNGLIGGVLGCMIAVAIILIRFIMNDTIQTAEDVERYLQLSTLGTIPLLQTDKKKKKRAKKHKRR
;
A
#
# COMPACT_ATOMS: atom_id res chain seq x y z
N PRO A 1 14.20 -3.29 4.78
CA PRO A 1 13.19 -2.52 5.48
C PRO A 1 13.33 -1.04 5.11
N GLN A 2 12.20 -0.34 4.97
CA GLN A 2 12.14 1.10 4.79
C GLN A 2 11.37 1.69 5.97
N TYR A 3 11.77 2.88 6.37
CA TYR A 3 11.16 3.65 7.45
C TYR A 3 10.57 4.93 6.88
N GLN A 4 9.41 5.32 7.39
CA GLN A 4 8.72 6.53 6.95
C GLN A 4 8.73 7.56 8.06
N SER A 5 9.34 8.71 7.82
CA SER A 5 9.24 9.88 8.68
C SER A 5 8.25 10.88 8.08
N VAL A 6 7.46 11.51 8.93
CA VAL A 6 6.38 12.42 8.51
C VAL A 6 6.52 13.73 9.26
N THR A 7 6.45 14.84 8.53
CA THR A 7 6.36 16.20 9.08
C THR A 7 5.20 16.95 8.43
N LYS A 8 4.69 17.96 9.11
CA LYS A 8 3.56 18.76 8.63
C LYS A 8 3.87 20.24 8.71
N MET A 9 3.46 20.95 7.66
CA MET A 9 3.54 22.39 7.60
C MET A 9 2.16 22.98 7.31
N TYR A 10 1.85 24.12 7.92
CA TYR A 10 0.64 24.88 7.67
C TYR A 10 0.97 26.10 6.84
N VAL A 11 0.23 26.31 5.76
CA VAL A 11 0.43 27.43 4.85
C VAL A 11 -0.69 28.46 5.05
N LEU A 12 -0.30 29.67 5.44
CA LEU A 12 -1.22 30.80 5.56
C LEU A 12 -1.23 31.56 4.24
N ALA A 13 -2.38 31.60 3.55
CA ALA A 13 -2.57 32.59 2.48
C ALA A 13 -2.69 33.99 3.13
N LYS A 14 -1.96 34.97 2.59
CA LYS A 14 -2.06 36.37 3.05
C LYS A 14 -3.47 36.86 2.80
N GLN A 15 -4.22 37.04 3.87
CA GLN A 15 -5.61 37.46 3.82
C GLN A 15 -5.68 39.00 3.93
N ASN A 16 -6.15 39.64 2.87
CA ASN A 16 -6.32 41.09 2.86
C ASN A 16 -7.70 41.53 3.38
N ASN A 17 -8.62 40.62 3.72
CA ASN A 17 -9.97 40.93 4.20
C ASN A 17 -10.45 39.94 5.26
N ASP A 18 -11.22 40.43 6.23
CA ASP A 18 -11.74 39.68 7.40
C ASP A 18 -12.89 38.69 7.10
N THR A 19 -13.30 38.51 5.85
CA THR A 19 -14.42 37.61 5.49
C THR A 19 -13.96 36.48 4.57
N LEU A 20 -14.05 35.25 5.06
CA LEU A 20 -13.79 34.04 4.28
C LEU A 20 -14.93 33.79 3.29
N THR A 21 -14.64 33.73 2.01
CA THR A 21 -15.58 33.36 0.95
C THR A 21 -15.33 31.96 0.43
N SER A 22 -16.34 31.35 -0.21
CA SER A 22 -16.20 30.02 -0.85
C SER A 22 -15.13 30.01 -1.96
N ALA A 23 -14.89 31.18 -2.58
CA ALA A 23 -13.82 31.36 -3.57
C ALA A 23 -12.43 31.26 -2.92
N ASP A 24 -12.27 31.73 -1.67
CA ASP A 24 -11.00 31.66 -0.93
C ASP A 24 -10.63 30.20 -0.57
N MET A 25 -11.64 29.36 -0.34
CA MET A 25 -11.40 27.92 -0.09
C MET A 25 -10.91 27.20 -1.34
N GLN A 26 -11.49 27.48 -2.52
CA GLN A 26 -11.04 26.89 -3.77
C GLN A 26 -9.62 27.37 -4.15
N THR A 27 -9.36 28.64 -3.98
CA THR A 27 -8.03 29.22 -4.19
C THR A 27 -6.99 28.60 -3.25
N SER A 28 -7.33 28.37 -1.98
CA SER A 28 -6.45 27.72 -1.02
C SER A 28 -6.09 26.28 -1.42
N THR A 29 -7.02 25.53 -2.02
CA THR A 29 -6.76 24.16 -2.49
C THR A 29 -5.81 24.15 -3.71
N LEU A 30 -5.94 25.12 -4.62
CA LEU A 30 -5.02 25.26 -5.76
C LEU A 30 -3.62 25.66 -5.29
N LEU A 31 -3.52 26.65 -4.39
CA LEU A 31 -2.25 27.07 -3.80
C LEU A 31 -1.51 25.90 -3.10
N THR A 32 -2.23 25.00 -2.46
CA THR A 32 -1.60 23.87 -1.79
C THR A 32 -0.96 22.87 -2.77
N LYS A 33 -1.51 22.75 -3.99
CA LYS A 33 -0.87 21.95 -5.06
C LYS A 33 0.41 22.64 -5.57
N ASP A 34 0.37 23.94 -5.74
CA ASP A 34 1.55 24.71 -6.18
C ASP A 34 2.68 24.60 -5.14
N TYR A 35 2.34 24.65 -3.86
CA TYR A 35 3.32 24.44 -2.79
C TYR A 35 3.88 23.01 -2.78
N ALA A 36 3.07 22.00 -3.08
CA ALA A 36 3.56 20.63 -3.18
C ALA A 36 4.61 20.45 -4.28
N GLU A 37 4.38 21.10 -5.44
CA GLU A 37 5.36 21.13 -6.54
C GLU A 37 6.64 21.91 -6.15
N MET A 38 6.49 23.02 -5.42
CA MET A 38 7.64 23.79 -4.94
C MET A 38 8.52 22.99 -3.96
N ILE A 39 7.90 22.20 -3.09
CA ILE A 39 8.61 21.32 -2.13
C ILE A 39 9.47 20.27 -2.86
N GLN A 40 8.97 19.74 -3.97
CA GLN A 40 9.68 18.75 -4.78
C GLN A 40 10.57 19.36 -5.86
N SER A 41 10.67 20.69 -5.89
CA SER A 41 11.48 21.40 -6.88
C SER A 41 12.97 21.08 -6.76
N ARG A 42 13.69 21.22 -7.87
CA ARG A 42 15.13 21.03 -7.92
C ARG A 42 15.86 21.93 -6.93
N THR A 43 15.43 23.18 -6.80
CA THR A 43 16.04 24.16 -5.89
C THR A 43 16.01 23.67 -4.44
N VAL A 44 14.86 23.17 -3.98
CA VAL A 44 14.71 22.67 -2.60
C VAL A 44 15.52 21.37 -2.40
N THR A 45 15.41 20.45 -3.31
CA THR A 45 16.06 19.13 -3.15
C THR A 45 17.57 19.19 -3.28
N GLU A 46 18.13 20.01 -4.19
CA GLU A 46 19.58 20.22 -4.29
C GLU A 46 20.13 20.95 -3.05
N ALA A 47 19.39 21.92 -2.48
CA ALA A 47 19.78 22.56 -1.23
C ALA A 47 19.82 21.56 -0.05
N VAL A 48 18.83 20.66 0.05
CA VAL A 48 18.80 19.61 1.08
C VAL A 48 19.95 18.63 0.89
N ILE A 49 20.23 18.19 -0.34
CA ILE A 49 21.37 17.32 -0.66
C ILE A 49 22.68 17.95 -0.21
N ALA A 50 22.87 19.24 -0.52
CA ALA A 50 24.07 19.98 -0.12
C ALA A 50 24.15 20.17 1.40
N GLN A 51 23.04 20.49 2.07
CA GLN A 51 22.96 20.73 3.51
C GLN A 51 23.31 19.48 4.31
N LEU A 52 22.78 18.31 3.91
CA LEU A 52 22.98 17.04 4.60
C LEU A 52 24.18 16.23 4.07
N GLY A 53 24.84 16.69 3.00
CA GLY A 53 25.97 16.00 2.37
C GLY A 53 25.56 14.63 1.79
N LEU A 54 24.37 14.53 1.17
CA LEU A 54 23.86 13.28 0.67
C LEU A 54 24.53 12.89 -0.66
N ASP A 55 24.94 11.64 -0.80
CA ASP A 55 25.46 11.09 -2.04
C ASP A 55 24.30 10.55 -2.91
N MET A 56 23.50 11.45 -3.42
CA MET A 56 22.35 11.11 -4.29
C MET A 56 21.99 12.27 -5.22
N THR A 57 21.29 11.94 -6.32
CA THR A 57 20.79 12.96 -7.26
C THR A 57 19.46 13.52 -6.80
N HIS A 58 19.07 14.68 -7.41
CA HIS A 58 17.75 15.28 -7.23
C HIS A 58 16.61 14.25 -7.43
N GLU A 59 16.64 13.50 -8.53
CA GLU A 59 15.62 12.52 -8.88
C GLU A 59 15.52 11.39 -7.84
N GLN A 60 16.66 10.97 -7.29
CA GLN A 60 16.70 9.96 -6.23
C GLN A 60 16.08 10.48 -4.93
N LEU A 61 16.32 11.74 -4.60
CA LEU A 61 15.72 12.35 -3.41
C LEU A 61 14.22 12.57 -3.60
N VAL A 62 13.77 13.06 -4.75
CA VAL A 62 12.33 13.25 -5.06
C VAL A 62 11.57 11.93 -4.95
N ASN A 63 12.14 10.80 -5.42
CA ASN A 63 11.51 9.48 -5.30
C ASN A 63 11.37 8.99 -3.85
N LYS A 64 12.11 9.56 -2.91
CA LYS A 64 11.97 9.27 -1.47
C LYS A 64 10.96 10.17 -0.77
N ILE A 65 10.62 11.32 -1.38
CA ILE A 65 9.72 12.32 -0.81
C ILE A 65 8.33 12.14 -1.39
N SER A 66 7.33 12.07 -0.54
CA SER A 66 5.92 12.13 -0.93
C SER A 66 5.28 13.34 -0.24
N VAL A 67 4.70 14.20 -1.03
CA VAL A 67 3.96 15.37 -0.54
C VAL A 67 2.48 15.13 -0.76
N SER A 68 1.70 15.31 0.27
CA SER A 68 0.24 15.17 0.22
C SER A 68 -0.44 16.31 0.96
N ASN A 69 -1.61 16.68 0.47
CA ASN A 69 -2.49 17.62 1.15
C ASN A 69 -3.66 16.86 1.77
N THR A 70 -4.00 17.21 3.00
CA THR A 70 -5.22 16.72 3.62
C THR A 70 -6.40 17.50 3.01
N THR A 71 -7.34 16.79 2.41
CA THR A 71 -8.52 17.37 1.74
C THR A 71 -9.18 18.44 2.63
N ASP A 72 -9.50 19.58 2.05
CA ASP A 72 -10.12 20.72 2.70
C ASP A 72 -9.32 21.36 3.85
N THR A 73 -8.00 21.14 3.86
CA THR A 73 -7.12 21.80 4.84
C THR A 73 -5.95 22.51 4.15
N ARG A 74 -5.31 23.40 4.90
CA ARG A 74 -4.08 24.10 4.49
C ARG A 74 -2.82 23.41 5.03
N ILE A 75 -2.97 22.14 5.41
CA ILE A 75 -1.87 21.35 5.96
C ILE A 75 -1.26 20.51 4.84
N ILE A 76 0.03 20.73 4.64
CA ILE A 76 0.85 19.92 3.74
C ILE A 76 1.60 18.91 4.60
N THR A 77 1.44 17.65 4.24
CA THR A 77 2.15 16.53 4.87
C THR A 77 3.30 16.10 3.96
N ILE A 78 4.50 16.13 4.48
CA ILE A 78 5.71 15.69 3.81
C ILE A 78 6.12 14.36 4.45
N SER A 79 6.21 13.32 3.65
CA SER A 79 6.63 11.98 4.08
C SER A 79 7.91 11.60 3.36
N VAL A 80 8.89 11.12 4.09
CA VAL A 80 10.18 10.68 3.54
C VAL A 80 10.42 9.22 3.88
N LEU A 81 10.80 8.44 2.86
CA LEU A 81 11.14 7.03 2.98
C LEU A 81 12.64 6.83 2.89
N ASP A 82 13.24 6.22 3.92
CA ASP A 82 14.64 5.84 3.89
C ASP A 82 14.88 4.47 4.55
N LYS A 83 16.06 3.88 4.32
CA LYS A 83 16.50 2.64 4.98
C LYS A 83 16.92 2.89 6.43
N ASP A 84 17.38 4.10 6.74
CA ASP A 84 17.76 4.56 8.07
C ASP A 84 16.66 5.47 8.64
N PRO A 85 16.07 5.14 9.82
CA PRO A 85 15.04 5.94 10.45
C PRO A 85 15.51 7.36 10.85
N TYR A 86 16.77 7.52 11.22
CA TYR A 86 17.33 8.83 11.56
C TYR A 86 17.51 9.69 10.30
N MET A 87 18.02 9.09 9.23
CA MET A 87 18.16 9.78 7.94
C MET A 87 16.79 10.20 7.38
N ALA A 88 15.78 9.33 7.48
CA ALA A 88 14.42 9.66 7.08
C ALA A 88 13.88 10.91 7.80
N ARG A 89 14.09 11.01 9.11
CA ARG A 89 13.73 12.18 9.92
C ARG A 89 14.52 13.43 9.50
N ASP A 90 15.83 13.32 9.37
CA ASP A 90 16.70 14.44 9.07
C ASP A 90 16.41 15.02 7.68
N ILE A 91 16.19 14.17 6.69
CA ILE A 91 15.75 14.58 5.36
C ILE A 91 14.36 15.26 5.44
N ALA A 92 13.41 14.69 6.18
CA ALA A 92 12.06 15.26 6.28
C ALA A 92 12.09 16.66 6.90
N ASN A 93 12.86 16.87 7.96
CA ASN A 93 13.04 18.18 8.58
C ASN A 93 13.74 19.16 7.62
N ALA A 94 14.83 18.75 6.99
CA ALA A 94 15.59 19.61 6.06
C ALA A 94 14.73 20.01 4.85
N VAL A 95 13.96 19.08 4.30
CA VAL A 95 13.02 19.39 3.18
C VAL A 95 11.97 20.39 3.62
N ARG A 96 11.37 20.18 4.80
CA ARG A 96 10.39 21.13 5.37
C ARG A 96 10.96 22.54 5.52
N ASP A 97 12.11 22.64 6.16
CA ASP A 97 12.70 23.92 6.50
C ASP A 97 13.18 24.67 5.24
N THR A 98 13.85 23.98 4.33
CA THR A 98 14.28 24.55 3.04
C THR A 98 13.09 24.93 2.17
N ALA A 99 12.04 24.12 2.14
CA ALA A 99 10.82 24.42 1.41
C ALA A 99 10.09 25.64 2.00
N ALA A 100 10.00 25.73 3.33
CA ALA A 100 9.40 26.88 4.00
C ALA A 100 10.13 28.18 3.66
N GLU A 101 11.46 28.17 3.67
CA GLU A 101 12.27 29.32 3.26
C GLU A 101 12.09 29.65 1.78
N HIS A 102 12.10 28.65 0.90
CA HIS A 102 11.91 28.84 -0.54
C HIS A 102 10.52 29.42 -0.86
N ILE A 103 9.46 28.90 -0.26
CA ILE A 103 8.08 29.40 -0.42
C ILE A 103 8.00 30.85 0.08
N LYS A 104 8.60 31.17 1.23
CA LYS A 104 8.63 32.53 1.77
C LYS A 104 9.29 33.50 0.79
N ASN A 105 10.39 33.09 0.19
CA ASN A 105 11.15 33.94 -0.74
C ASN A 105 10.42 34.16 -2.07
N VAL A 106 9.77 33.10 -2.61
CA VAL A 106 9.08 33.17 -3.91
C VAL A 106 7.74 33.90 -3.79
N MET A 107 6.97 33.60 -2.74
CA MET A 107 5.61 34.11 -2.59
C MET A 107 5.52 35.41 -1.80
N ASN A 108 6.67 35.92 -1.31
CA ASN A 108 6.73 37.09 -0.42
C ASN A 108 5.69 37.01 0.72
N SER A 109 5.47 35.81 1.22
CA SER A 109 4.45 35.45 2.21
C SER A 109 5.11 35.11 3.54
N GLU A 110 4.71 35.79 4.60
CA GLU A 110 5.31 35.61 5.94
C GLU A 110 4.92 34.32 6.66
N ALA A 111 4.09 33.47 6.05
CA ALA A 111 3.38 32.51 6.85
C ALA A 111 3.43 31.07 6.33
N VAL A 112 4.57 30.43 6.47
CA VAL A 112 4.67 28.99 6.56
C VAL A 112 5.04 28.64 7.99
N ASN A 113 4.11 28.03 8.74
CA ASN A 113 4.34 27.62 10.10
C ASN A 113 4.53 26.10 10.17
N VAL A 114 5.55 25.67 10.92
CA VAL A 114 5.76 24.27 11.25
C VAL A 114 4.65 23.84 12.21
N VAL A 115 3.94 22.77 11.87
CA VAL A 115 2.92 22.19 12.75
C VAL A 115 3.51 21.06 13.57
N ASP A 116 4.19 20.14 12.88
CA ASP A 116 4.80 18.98 13.53
C ASP A 116 6.23 18.79 13.02
N GLU A 117 7.15 18.52 13.93
CA GLU A 117 8.49 18.07 13.58
C GLU A 117 8.45 16.63 13.06
N ALA A 118 9.44 16.27 12.24
CA ALA A 118 9.57 14.93 11.73
C ALA A 118 9.82 13.93 12.87
N ASN A 119 9.02 12.88 12.91
CA ASN A 119 9.14 11.82 13.90
C ASN A 119 10.24 10.80 13.50
N ILE A 120 10.89 10.20 14.51
CA ILE A 120 11.72 9.01 14.29
C ILE A 120 10.77 7.82 14.19
N PRO A 121 10.68 7.14 13.04
CA PRO A 121 9.78 6.00 12.88
C PRO A 121 10.25 4.81 13.71
N ALA A 122 9.41 4.33 14.63
CA ALA A 122 9.68 3.15 15.45
C ALA A 122 9.43 1.85 14.70
N GLU A 123 8.53 1.86 13.70
CA GLU A 123 8.12 0.69 12.94
C GLU A 123 8.55 0.77 11.47
N LYS A 124 8.74 -0.42 10.87
CA LYS A 124 9.06 -0.55 9.45
C LYS A 124 7.83 -0.27 8.61
N TYR A 125 7.94 0.66 7.67
CA TYR A 125 6.88 0.95 6.70
C TYR A 125 6.74 -0.15 5.64
N SER A 126 7.86 -0.72 5.17
CA SER A 126 7.89 -1.73 4.11
C SER A 126 9.01 -2.75 4.35
N PRO A 127 8.82 -4.03 3.97
CA PRO A 127 7.63 -4.66 3.44
C PRO A 127 6.57 -4.98 4.51
N SER A 128 5.29 -4.79 4.17
CA SER A 128 4.18 -5.22 5.03
C SER A 128 3.94 -6.73 4.85
N VAL A 129 4.31 -7.52 5.87
CA VAL A 129 4.16 -8.99 5.86
C VAL A 129 2.70 -9.38 5.65
N SER A 130 1.77 -8.69 6.28
CA SER A 130 0.34 -8.96 6.16
C SER A 130 -0.19 -8.75 4.73
N LYS A 131 0.19 -7.65 4.06
CA LYS A 131 -0.22 -7.38 2.68
C LYS A 131 0.36 -8.42 1.72
N ASN A 132 1.65 -8.74 1.86
CA ASN A 132 2.31 -9.74 1.01
C ASN A 132 1.75 -11.14 1.24
N GLY A 133 1.42 -11.50 2.49
CA GLY A 133 0.77 -12.75 2.85
C GLY A 133 -0.62 -12.87 2.22
N LEU A 134 -1.42 -11.81 2.23
CA LEU A 134 -2.74 -11.79 1.62
C LEU A 134 -2.65 -11.96 0.10
N ILE A 135 -1.75 -11.23 -0.57
CA ILE A 135 -1.53 -11.36 -2.01
C ILE A 135 -1.07 -12.78 -2.37
N GLY A 136 -0.11 -13.33 -1.61
CA GLY A 136 0.37 -14.69 -1.82
C GLY A 136 -0.73 -15.74 -1.59
N GLY A 137 -1.58 -15.55 -0.58
CA GLY A 137 -2.73 -16.42 -0.32
C GLY A 137 -3.73 -16.44 -1.47
N VAL A 138 -4.11 -15.27 -1.99
CA VAL A 138 -5.04 -15.17 -3.13
C VAL A 138 -4.45 -15.83 -4.37
N LEU A 139 -3.19 -15.56 -4.70
CA LEU A 139 -2.51 -16.21 -5.82
C LEU A 139 -2.42 -17.73 -5.64
N GLY A 140 -2.11 -18.21 -4.44
CA GLY A 140 -2.07 -19.63 -4.12
C GLY A 140 -3.43 -20.30 -4.32
N CYS A 141 -4.52 -19.67 -3.88
CA CYS A 141 -5.88 -20.18 -4.10
C CYS A 141 -6.22 -20.24 -5.60
N MET A 142 -5.88 -19.21 -6.38
CA MET A 142 -6.13 -19.22 -7.83
C MET A 142 -5.39 -20.36 -8.53
N ILE A 143 -4.12 -20.59 -8.18
CA ILE A 143 -3.33 -21.69 -8.74
C ILE A 143 -3.94 -23.05 -8.33
N ALA A 144 -4.35 -23.21 -7.08
CA ALA A 144 -4.98 -24.44 -6.61
C ALA A 144 -6.29 -24.76 -7.38
N VAL A 145 -7.15 -23.77 -7.58
CA VAL A 145 -8.38 -23.92 -8.38
C VAL A 145 -8.04 -24.27 -9.82
N ALA A 146 -7.06 -23.64 -10.43
CA ALA A 146 -6.63 -23.94 -11.79
C ALA A 146 -6.16 -25.40 -11.94
N ILE A 147 -5.36 -25.88 -10.98
CA ILE A 147 -4.90 -27.30 -10.96
C ILE A 147 -6.06 -28.25 -10.82
N ILE A 148 -7.03 -27.95 -9.92
CA ILE A 148 -8.24 -28.78 -9.74
C ILE A 148 -9.04 -28.82 -11.02
N LEU A 149 -9.26 -27.70 -11.69
CA LEU A 149 -10.00 -27.62 -12.96
C LEU A 149 -9.30 -28.41 -14.06
N ILE A 150 -8.00 -28.29 -14.20
CA ILE A 150 -7.23 -29.04 -15.18
C ILE A 150 -7.36 -30.55 -14.90
N ARG A 151 -7.22 -30.98 -13.64
CA ARG A 151 -7.38 -32.38 -13.26
C ARG A 151 -8.82 -32.87 -13.48
N PHE A 152 -9.81 -32.01 -13.26
CA PHE A 152 -11.21 -32.36 -13.50
C PHE A 152 -11.48 -32.56 -15.01
N ILE A 153 -10.99 -31.66 -15.86
CA ILE A 153 -11.16 -31.77 -17.32
C ILE A 153 -10.38 -32.97 -17.90
N MET A 154 -9.20 -33.27 -17.36
CA MET A 154 -8.38 -34.41 -17.81
C MET A 154 -8.85 -35.76 -17.22
N ASN A 155 -9.89 -35.77 -16.40
CA ASN A 155 -10.39 -37.00 -15.78
C ASN A 155 -11.53 -37.57 -16.65
N ASP A 156 -11.18 -38.34 -17.65
CA ASP A 156 -12.13 -39.04 -18.55
C ASP A 156 -12.72 -40.31 -17.90
N THR A 157 -12.73 -40.41 -16.57
CA THR A 157 -13.25 -41.60 -15.91
C THR A 157 -14.77 -41.56 -15.90
N ILE A 158 -15.40 -42.54 -16.56
CA ILE A 158 -16.83 -42.76 -16.55
C ILE A 158 -17.25 -43.17 -15.10
N GLN A 159 -18.05 -42.34 -14.46
CA GLN A 159 -18.47 -42.52 -13.05
C GLN A 159 -19.97 -42.73 -12.89
N THR A 160 -20.75 -42.26 -13.87
CA THR A 160 -22.21 -42.34 -13.81
C THR A 160 -22.79 -43.15 -14.97
N ALA A 161 -24.01 -43.68 -14.80
CA ALA A 161 -24.73 -44.35 -15.88
C ALA A 161 -25.02 -43.44 -17.07
N GLU A 162 -25.20 -42.15 -16.79
CA GLU A 162 -25.41 -41.09 -17.79
C GLU A 162 -24.15 -40.84 -18.65
N ASP A 163 -22.95 -41.00 -18.06
CA ASP A 163 -21.70 -40.91 -18.81
C ASP A 163 -21.58 -42.04 -19.83
N VAL A 164 -22.02 -43.26 -19.45
CA VAL A 164 -22.02 -44.42 -20.36
C VAL A 164 -22.93 -44.17 -21.56
N GLU A 165 -24.14 -43.67 -21.34
CA GLU A 165 -25.07 -43.33 -22.44
C GLU A 165 -24.52 -42.22 -23.34
N ARG A 166 -23.92 -41.22 -22.75
CA ARG A 166 -23.43 -40.03 -23.45
C ARG A 166 -22.18 -40.31 -24.30
N TYR A 167 -21.24 -41.08 -23.78
CA TYR A 167 -19.96 -41.34 -24.45
C TYR A 167 -19.96 -42.62 -25.27
N LEU A 168 -20.71 -43.64 -24.88
CA LEU A 168 -20.73 -44.94 -25.56
C LEU A 168 -22.01 -45.17 -26.39
N GLN A 169 -22.99 -44.27 -26.25
CA GLN A 169 -24.32 -44.38 -26.92
C GLN A 169 -25.02 -45.74 -26.65
N LEU A 170 -24.72 -46.34 -25.48
CA LEU A 170 -25.30 -47.63 -25.04
C LEU A 170 -26.26 -47.34 -23.87
N SER A 171 -27.52 -47.81 -23.99
CA SER A 171 -28.46 -47.70 -22.86
C SER A 171 -28.08 -48.62 -21.72
N THR A 172 -27.97 -48.05 -20.54
CA THR A 172 -27.66 -48.81 -19.31
C THR A 172 -28.84 -49.61 -18.85
N LEU A 173 -28.69 -50.94 -18.80
CA LEU A 173 -29.73 -51.86 -18.37
C LEU A 173 -29.93 -51.95 -16.85
N GLY A 174 -28.95 -51.46 -16.08
CA GLY A 174 -29.03 -51.42 -14.62
C GLY A 174 -27.69 -51.04 -13.97
N THR A 175 -27.75 -50.50 -12.77
CA THR A 175 -26.57 -50.15 -11.94
C THR A 175 -26.52 -51.03 -10.69
N ILE A 176 -25.37 -51.65 -10.43
CA ILE A 176 -25.14 -52.41 -9.22
C ILE A 176 -24.42 -51.50 -8.23
N PRO A 177 -25.07 -51.08 -7.11
CA PRO A 177 -24.42 -50.23 -6.12
C PRO A 177 -23.32 -50.99 -5.38
N LEU A 178 -22.11 -50.42 -5.35
CA LEU A 178 -21.05 -50.93 -4.51
C LEU A 178 -21.40 -50.64 -3.05
N LEU A 179 -21.65 -51.67 -2.25
CA LEU A 179 -21.78 -51.57 -0.80
C LEU A 179 -20.42 -51.13 -0.24
N GLN A 180 -20.29 -49.87 0.14
CA GLN A 180 -19.12 -49.40 0.87
C GLN A 180 -19.12 -50.06 2.24
N THR A 181 -18.31 -51.08 2.41
CA THR A 181 -18.05 -51.68 3.71
C THR A 181 -17.36 -50.65 4.58
N ASP A 182 -18.07 -50.14 5.58
CA ASP A 182 -17.66 -49.08 6.49
C ASP A 182 -16.34 -49.45 7.22
N LYS A 183 -15.20 -49.10 6.62
CA LYS A 183 -13.87 -49.29 7.22
C LYS A 183 -13.72 -48.52 8.57
N LYS A 184 -14.66 -47.62 8.90
CA LYS A 184 -14.68 -46.87 10.16
C LYS A 184 -15.11 -47.74 11.36
N LYS A 185 -15.94 -48.78 11.17
CA LYS A 185 -16.36 -49.69 12.27
C LYS A 185 -15.22 -50.60 12.74
N LYS A 186 -14.32 -51.04 11.86
CA LYS A 186 -13.18 -51.91 12.26
C LYS A 186 -12.13 -51.20 13.10
N LYS A 187 -11.94 -49.84 12.95
CA LYS A 187 -11.00 -49.10 13.79
C LYS A 187 -11.52 -48.86 15.22
N ARG A 188 -12.83 -48.75 15.43
CA ARG A 188 -13.42 -48.58 16.77
C ARG A 188 -13.44 -49.87 17.56
N ALA A 189 -13.73 -51.02 16.93
CA ALA A 189 -13.70 -52.33 17.57
C ALA A 189 -12.29 -52.75 18.02
N LYS A 190 -11.23 -52.36 17.26
CA LYS A 190 -9.84 -52.65 17.63
C LYS A 190 -9.31 -51.79 18.80
N LYS A 191 -9.92 -50.60 19.03
CA LYS A 191 -9.54 -49.74 20.16
C LYS A 191 -10.18 -50.14 21.49
N HIS A 192 -11.33 -50.84 21.44
CA HIS A 192 -12.02 -51.33 22.66
C HIS A 192 -11.47 -52.65 23.17
N LYS A 193 -10.68 -53.38 22.37
CA LYS A 193 -10.06 -54.66 22.77
C LYS A 193 -8.63 -54.52 23.35
N ARG A 194 -8.17 -53.27 23.51
CA ARG A 194 -6.84 -52.93 24.08
C ARG A 194 -6.90 -52.06 25.35
N ARG A 195 -8.05 -52.08 26.04
CA ARG A 195 -8.19 -51.58 27.41
C ARG A 195 -8.51 -52.70 28.37
#